data_a9ba80a7beaf257f4c63dfedcb6d70be
#
_entry.id   a9ba80a7beaf257f4c63dfedcb6d70be
#
_cell.length_a   1.000
_cell.length_b   1.000
_cell.length_c   1.000
_cell.angle_alpha   90.00
_cell.angle_beta   90.00
_cell.angle_gamma   90.00
#
_symmetry.space_group_name_H-M   'P 1'
#
loop_
_entity.id
_entity.type
_entity.pdbx_description
1 polymer ?
#
loop_
_entity_poly.entity_id
_entity_poly.type
_entity_poly.pdbx_seq_one_letter_code
_entity_poly.pdbx_strand_id
1 'polypeptide(L)'
;MKITTRPYRNDTSRFHVDIRFMNPCNENDEIRRRLVAPPGLDEKQARAWGERQVPAILRELVGVTGGPVVLEAPKEKTHGARASRLTFAEFYEQRFLPEYVQLLKAATRVNYECVYRNHLGPLLGDLPLSAIDADRVSSFRAELRQRMGASAANHTLAKLAKLLGFAKKLGVLTTVPDIERLPQPKDKKKVVFTDAEIARLTATAKGHGPEALIVCLLALDAGLRVSEICALEWADIDLAAGTIIVQCNTYRGEKQSPKGTIGTIGLTRALRAALVKHRKREPIGALVLYRRSHRTGGAWKPHTPHSIRHRLNTLQSEAGLIESGPHLLRHTALTRLANLGASIYQIQAVARHARLETTQKYLHTQQSKLTSEAAVLVDAAANGHVGKALAKRAKPRRK
;
A
#
# COMPACT_ATOMS: atom_id res chain seq x y z
N MET A 1 6.88 17.93 -18.33
CA MET A 1 7.50 19.27 -18.09
C MET A 1 8.95 19.24 -18.54
N LYS A 2 9.37 20.26 -19.35
CA LYS A 2 10.74 20.43 -19.85
C LYS A 2 11.23 21.83 -19.49
N ILE A 3 12.39 21.95 -18.88
CA ILE A 3 13.02 23.22 -18.52
C ILE A 3 14.36 23.28 -19.20
N THR A 4 14.60 24.36 -19.98
CA THR A 4 15.86 24.60 -20.70
C THR A 4 16.38 26.00 -20.37
N THR A 5 17.69 26.12 -20.23
CA THR A 5 18.39 27.36 -19.95
C THR A 5 19.19 27.82 -21.19
N ARG A 6 19.27 29.13 -21.42
CA ARG A 6 20.10 29.73 -22.46
C ARG A 6 20.70 31.02 -21.94
N PRO A 7 21.94 31.39 -22.29
CA PRO A 7 22.51 32.69 -21.92
C PRO A 7 21.65 33.85 -22.40
N TYR A 8 21.57 34.91 -21.62
CA TYR A 8 20.89 36.15 -22.02
C TYR A 8 21.71 36.89 -23.07
N ARG A 9 21.06 37.47 -24.07
CA ARG A 9 21.62 37.90 -25.35
C ARG A 9 22.98 38.67 -25.31
N ASN A 10 23.25 39.46 -24.31
CA ASN A 10 24.51 40.25 -24.20
C ASN A 10 25.07 40.26 -22.76
N ASP A 11 24.59 39.38 -21.91
CA ASP A 11 24.98 39.32 -20.50
C ASP A 11 25.13 37.85 -20.08
N THR A 12 26.37 37.38 -20.07
CA THR A 12 26.72 36.00 -19.69
C THR A 12 26.51 35.72 -18.21
N SER A 13 26.21 36.75 -17.40
CA SER A 13 25.85 36.58 -15.96
C SER A 13 24.37 36.25 -15.74
N ARG A 14 23.56 36.21 -16.82
CA ARG A 14 22.14 35.93 -16.76
C ARG A 14 21.72 34.82 -17.70
N PHE A 15 20.62 34.13 -17.34
CA PHE A 15 20.05 33.06 -18.15
C PHE A 15 18.57 33.31 -18.44
N HIS A 16 18.14 32.99 -19.67
CA HIS A 16 16.76 32.72 -19.98
C HIS A 16 16.41 31.31 -19.55
N VAL A 17 15.31 31.14 -18.86
CA VAL A 17 14.76 29.84 -18.46
C VAL A 17 13.43 29.64 -19.20
N ASP A 18 13.42 28.73 -20.16
CA ASP A 18 12.24 28.32 -20.89
C ASP A 18 11.58 27.12 -20.18
N ILE A 19 10.37 27.33 -19.69
CA ILE A 19 9.56 26.30 -19.01
C ILE A 19 8.43 25.90 -19.94
N ARG A 20 8.32 24.60 -20.25
CA ARG A 20 7.26 24.02 -21.06
C ARG A 20 6.56 22.90 -20.30
N PHE A 21 5.26 22.90 -20.31
CA PHE A 21 4.43 21.86 -19.69
C PHE A 21 3.05 21.82 -20.36
N MET A 22 2.39 20.69 -20.27
CA MET A 22 1.02 20.53 -20.77
C MET A 22 0.06 21.37 -19.93
N ASN A 23 -0.89 22.02 -20.59
CA ASN A 23 -1.92 22.83 -19.93
C ASN A 23 -2.76 21.93 -19.01
N PRO A 24 -2.82 22.16 -17.68
CA PRO A 24 -3.62 21.34 -16.79
C PRO A 24 -5.12 21.41 -17.07
N CYS A 25 -5.59 22.41 -17.81
CA CYS A 25 -6.98 22.58 -18.20
C CYS A 25 -7.29 22.08 -19.63
N ASN A 26 -6.26 21.74 -20.43
CA ASN A 26 -6.40 21.25 -21.80
C ASN A 26 -5.19 20.41 -22.19
N GLU A 27 -5.32 19.10 -22.21
CA GLU A 27 -4.21 18.15 -22.46
C GLU A 27 -3.60 18.22 -23.87
N ASN A 28 -4.23 18.94 -24.81
CA ASN A 28 -3.71 19.12 -26.18
C ASN A 28 -2.95 20.45 -26.38
N ASP A 29 -2.79 21.24 -25.31
CA ASP A 29 -2.15 22.56 -25.38
C ASP A 29 -0.86 22.61 -24.56
N GLU A 30 0.29 22.87 -25.22
CA GLU A 30 1.58 23.04 -24.55
C GLU A 30 1.79 24.50 -24.18
N ILE A 31 1.88 24.78 -22.92
CA ILE A 31 2.19 26.10 -22.39
C ILE A 31 3.71 26.31 -22.33
N ARG A 32 4.15 27.42 -22.89
CA ARG A 32 5.54 27.88 -22.79
C ARG A 32 5.62 29.20 -22.04
N ARG A 33 6.46 29.24 -21.00
CA ARG A 33 6.82 30.48 -20.28
C ARG A 33 8.32 30.69 -20.35
N ARG A 34 8.72 31.90 -20.71
CA ARG A 34 10.13 32.31 -20.70
C ARG A 34 10.34 33.32 -19.60
N LEU A 35 11.23 33.01 -18.68
CA LEU A 35 11.61 33.85 -17.56
C LEU A 35 13.06 34.22 -17.67
N VAL A 36 13.46 35.35 -17.03
CA VAL A 36 14.85 35.75 -16.91
C VAL A 36 15.30 35.49 -15.49
N ALA A 37 16.29 34.65 -15.31
CA ALA A 37 16.83 34.35 -13.99
C ALA A 37 17.57 35.57 -13.42
N PRO A 38 17.62 35.71 -12.08
CA PRO A 38 18.43 36.72 -11.42
C PRO A 38 19.90 36.67 -11.87
N PRO A 39 20.64 37.82 -11.89
CA PRO A 39 22.05 37.81 -12.24
C PRO A 39 22.88 37.05 -11.19
N GLY A 40 24.03 36.50 -11.62
CA GLY A 40 24.96 35.82 -10.73
C GLY A 40 24.65 34.33 -10.44
N LEU A 41 23.67 33.75 -11.13
CA LEU A 41 23.41 32.31 -11.06
C LEU A 41 24.17 31.58 -12.17
N ASP A 42 24.73 30.41 -11.86
CA ASP A 42 25.22 29.50 -12.89
C ASP A 42 24.05 28.82 -13.61
N GLU A 43 24.33 28.10 -14.70
CA GLU A 43 23.30 27.44 -15.52
C GLU A 43 22.43 26.45 -14.71
N LYS A 44 23.04 25.67 -13.79
CA LYS A 44 22.39 24.73 -12.94
C LYS A 44 21.50 25.41 -11.91
N GLN A 45 21.96 26.48 -11.33
CA GLN A 45 21.22 27.31 -10.37
C GLN A 45 20.06 28.06 -11.06
N ALA A 46 20.26 28.56 -12.28
CA ALA A 46 19.21 29.20 -13.08
C ALA A 46 18.10 28.21 -13.44
N ARG A 47 18.44 26.97 -13.77
CA ARG A 47 17.47 25.90 -14.02
C ARG A 47 16.67 25.56 -12.76
N ALA A 48 17.34 25.37 -11.61
CA ALA A 48 16.70 25.13 -10.32
C ALA A 48 15.82 26.30 -9.87
N TRP A 49 16.20 27.54 -10.21
CA TRP A 49 15.35 28.72 -10.00
C TRP A 49 14.09 28.63 -10.85
N GLY A 50 14.18 28.26 -12.11
CA GLY A 50 13.03 28.08 -13.01
C GLY A 50 12.06 27.01 -12.51
N GLU A 51 12.56 25.90 -12.00
CA GLU A 51 11.74 24.83 -11.39
C GLU A 51 10.89 25.35 -10.21
N ARG A 52 11.43 26.27 -9.44
CA ARG A 52 10.71 26.90 -8.32
C ARG A 52 9.62 27.88 -8.76
N GLN A 53 9.65 28.39 -10.00
CA GLN A 53 8.60 29.28 -10.53
C GLN A 53 7.36 28.53 -11.03
N VAL A 54 7.47 27.23 -11.32
CA VAL A 54 6.38 26.41 -11.89
C VAL A 54 5.09 26.45 -11.06
N PRO A 55 5.12 26.32 -9.72
CA PRO A 55 3.89 26.39 -8.93
C PRO A 55 3.16 27.73 -8.99
N ALA A 56 3.90 28.83 -9.16
CA ALA A 56 3.31 30.15 -9.30
C ALA A 56 2.63 30.31 -10.67
N ILE A 57 3.28 29.84 -11.74
CA ILE A 57 2.75 29.86 -13.10
C ILE A 57 1.49 29.00 -13.20
N LEU A 58 1.47 27.82 -12.57
CA LEU A 58 0.31 26.94 -12.55
C LEU A 58 -0.88 27.55 -11.80
N ARG A 59 -0.65 28.27 -10.69
CA ARG A 59 -1.70 28.99 -9.97
C ARG A 59 -2.30 30.12 -10.81
N GLU A 60 -1.48 30.89 -11.53
CA GLU A 60 -1.93 31.95 -12.45
C GLU A 60 -2.87 31.37 -13.53
N LEU A 61 -2.56 30.19 -14.06
CA LEU A 61 -3.33 29.54 -15.12
C LEU A 61 -4.66 28.94 -14.65
N VAL A 62 -4.73 28.50 -13.39
CA VAL A 62 -5.95 27.91 -12.79
C VAL A 62 -6.88 29.00 -12.22
N GLY A 63 -6.53 30.29 -12.33
CA GLY A 63 -7.42 31.39 -11.94
C GLY A 63 -7.57 31.60 -10.44
N VAL A 64 -6.66 31.06 -9.61
CA VAL A 64 -6.59 31.34 -8.17
C VAL A 64 -5.89 32.68 -7.96
N THR A 65 -6.67 33.76 -7.99
CA THR A 65 -6.18 35.13 -7.71
C THR A 65 -5.93 35.31 -6.23
N GLY A 66 -4.72 35.04 -5.79
CA GLY A 66 -4.14 35.61 -4.58
C GLY A 66 -3.06 36.63 -5.03
N GLY A 67 -3.12 37.85 -4.51
CA GLY A 67 -2.39 39.02 -4.99
C GLY A 67 -0.88 38.88 -5.25
N PRO A 68 -0.23 39.89 -5.86
CA PRO A 68 1.15 39.81 -6.30
C PRO A 68 2.08 39.61 -5.11
N VAL A 69 2.63 38.42 -4.97
CA VAL A 69 3.78 38.22 -4.09
C VAL A 69 4.98 38.83 -4.80
N VAL A 70 5.33 40.06 -4.41
CA VAL A 70 6.65 40.62 -4.69
C VAL A 70 7.64 39.69 -4.00
N LEU A 71 8.26 38.83 -4.78
CA LEU A 71 9.37 38.01 -4.30
C LEU A 71 10.59 39.00 -4.19
N GLU A 72 10.76 39.59 -3.02
CA GLU A 72 12.03 40.15 -2.64
C GLU A 72 13.15 39.13 -2.90
N ALA A 73 14.27 39.56 -3.41
CA ALA A 73 15.48 38.78 -3.54
C ALA A 73 15.73 38.04 -2.21
N PRO A 74 16.13 36.78 -2.20
CA PRO A 74 16.36 36.07 -0.98
C PRO A 74 17.41 36.80 -0.17
N LYS A 75 16.97 37.57 0.83
CA LYS A 75 17.84 37.94 1.95
C LYS A 75 18.34 36.58 2.46
N GLU A 76 19.66 36.44 2.53
CA GLU A 76 20.29 35.31 3.24
C GLU A 76 19.64 35.21 4.59
N LYS A 77 18.61 34.36 4.70
CA LYS A 77 18.00 34.05 5.99
C LYS A 77 19.04 33.24 6.72
N THR A 78 19.57 33.84 7.76
CA THR A 78 20.24 33.17 8.85
C THR A 78 19.32 32.09 9.46
N HIS A 79 19.09 31.01 8.69
CA HIS A 79 18.28 29.85 9.12
C HIS A 79 18.97 29.04 10.23
N GLY A 80 20.27 29.30 10.48
CA GLY A 80 21.02 28.55 11.49
C GLY A 80 20.57 28.76 12.94
N ALA A 81 20.17 29.99 13.31
CA ALA A 81 19.88 30.27 14.73
C ALA A 81 18.44 29.93 15.14
N ARG A 82 17.46 29.94 14.19
CA ARG A 82 16.06 29.59 14.48
C ARG A 82 15.78 28.08 14.27
N ALA A 83 16.49 27.44 13.33
CA ALA A 83 16.43 26.01 13.11
C ALA A 83 17.00 25.20 14.31
N SER A 84 17.96 25.76 15.06
CA SER A 84 18.55 25.12 16.24
C SER A 84 17.63 25.06 17.46
N ARG A 85 16.48 25.75 17.44
CA ARG A 85 15.54 25.80 18.56
C ARG A 85 14.20 25.07 18.30
N LEU A 86 13.90 24.70 17.04
CA LEU A 86 12.64 24.02 16.69
C LEU A 86 12.64 22.61 17.28
N THR A 87 11.67 22.31 18.14
CA THR A 87 11.55 20.98 18.72
C THR A 87 11.01 19.98 17.69
N PHE A 88 11.19 18.71 17.96
CA PHE A 88 10.64 17.64 17.12
C PHE A 88 9.11 17.68 17.07
N ALA A 89 8.45 17.99 18.19
CA ALA A 89 7.00 18.15 18.26
C ALA A 89 6.52 19.34 17.42
N GLU A 90 7.11 20.50 17.58
CA GLU A 90 6.77 21.69 16.81
C GLU A 90 6.96 21.47 15.30
N PHE A 91 8.05 20.81 14.89
CA PHE A 91 8.27 20.47 13.50
C PHE A 91 7.23 19.48 12.97
N TYR A 92 6.87 18.47 13.77
CA TYR A 92 5.84 17.51 13.39
C TYR A 92 4.51 18.19 13.17
N GLU A 93 4.06 19.02 14.11
CA GLU A 93 2.73 19.64 14.11
C GLU A 93 2.61 20.77 13.09
N GLN A 94 3.63 21.64 13.02
CA GLN A 94 3.57 22.86 12.18
C GLN A 94 3.94 22.61 10.72
N ARG A 95 4.76 21.58 10.42
CA ARG A 95 5.29 21.35 9.08
C ARG A 95 5.01 19.95 8.54
N PHE A 96 5.43 18.91 9.26
CA PHE A 96 5.36 17.54 8.75
C PHE A 96 3.92 17.04 8.64
N LEU A 97 3.08 17.29 9.62
CA LEU A 97 1.68 16.88 9.61
C LEU A 97 0.89 17.55 8.48
N PRO A 98 0.85 18.89 8.35
CA PRO A 98 0.08 19.56 7.29
C PRO A 98 0.68 19.39 5.89
N GLU A 99 2.00 19.47 5.75
CA GLU A 99 2.66 19.50 4.45
C GLU A 99 2.97 18.11 3.86
N TYR A 100 3.01 17.07 4.70
CA TYR A 100 3.30 15.72 4.24
C TYR A 100 2.22 14.71 4.63
N VAL A 101 1.88 14.59 5.92
CA VAL A 101 0.98 13.52 6.39
C VAL A 101 -0.45 13.72 5.88
N GLN A 102 -0.95 14.96 5.85
CA GLN A 102 -2.31 15.28 5.40
C GLN A 102 -2.54 14.93 3.91
N LEU A 103 -1.49 14.88 3.10
CA LEU A 103 -1.56 14.51 1.69
C LEU A 103 -1.63 12.99 1.47
N LEU A 104 -1.45 12.19 2.52
CA LEU A 104 -1.45 10.73 2.43
C LEU A 104 -2.87 10.16 2.50
N LYS A 105 -3.05 8.92 2.06
CA LYS A 105 -4.32 8.18 2.23
C LYS A 105 -4.70 8.09 3.70
N ALA A 106 -5.99 8.19 4.02
CA ALA A 106 -6.52 8.26 5.39
C ALA A 106 -5.95 7.19 6.34
N ALA A 107 -5.85 5.94 5.91
CA ALA A 107 -5.25 4.87 6.71
C ALA A 107 -3.77 5.11 7.06
N THR A 108 -3.03 5.74 6.15
CA THR A 108 -1.61 6.07 6.35
C THR A 108 -1.47 7.25 7.29
N ARG A 109 -2.33 8.28 7.16
CA ARG A 109 -2.39 9.43 8.08
C ARG A 109 -2.58 8.96 9.52
N VAL A 110 -3.65 8.21 9.77
CA VAL A 110 -3.96 7.66 11.10
C VAL A 110 -2.79 6.84 11.66
N ASN A 111 -2.09 6.10 10.81
CA ASN A 111 -0.92 5.34 11.24
C ASN A 111 0.28 6.24 11.62
N TYR A 112 0.53 7.35 10.89
CA TYR A 112 1.55 8.34 11.28
C TYR A 112 1.19 9.01 12.62
N GLU A 113 -0.03 9.46 12.77
CA GLU A 113 -0.53 10.08 14.00
C GLU A 113 -0.46 9.14 15.22
N CYS A 114 -0.83 7.87 15.01
CA CYS A 114 -0.74 6.84 16.04
C CYS A 114 0.71 6.58 16.47
N VAL A 115 1.64 6.46 15.53
CA VAL A 115 3.08 6.27 15.83
C VAL A 115 3.68 7.51 16.49
N TYR A 116 3.32 8.71 16.05
CA TYR A 116 3.77 9.93 16.67
C TYR A 116 3.29 9.99 18.12
N ARG A 117 1.98 9.87 18.35
CA ARG A 117 1.37 9.99 19.70
C ARG A 117 1.89 8.95 20.69
N ASN A 118 2.12 7.70 20.23
CA ASN A 118 2.45 6.62 21.13
C ASN A 118 3.96 6.40 21.31
N HIS A 119 4.78 6.86 20.36
CA HIS A 119 6.21 6.51 20.34
C HIS A 119 7.13 7.69 20.07
N LEU A 120 6.91 8.45 18.99
CA LEU A 120 7.84 9.52 18.61
C LEU A 120 7.69 10.75 19.52
N GLY A 121 6.48 11.23 19.73
CA GLY A 121 6.19 12.40 20.57
C GLY A 121 6.69 12.23 22.00
N PRO A 122 6.32 11.14 22.71
CA PRO A 122 6.74 10.94 24.11
C PRO A 122 8.23 10.80 24.34
N LEU A 123 9.01 10.37 23.31
CA LEU A 123 10.43 10.08 23.46
C LEU A 123 11.34 11.12 22.81
N LEU A 124 10.84 11.86 21.83
CA LEU A 124 11.65 12.81 21.05
C LEU A 124 11.02 14.21 20.99
N GLY A 125 9.76 14.37 21.40
CA GLY A 125 8.97 15.58 21.18
C GLY A 125 9.62 16.87 21.68
N ASP A 126 10.14 16.84 22.89
CA ASP A 126 10.72 18.01 23.55
C ASP A 126 12.15 18.32 23.12
N LEU A 127 12.76 17.41 22.38
CA LEU A 127 14.14 17.60 21.92
C LEU A 127 14.19 18.58 20.75
N PRO A 128 15.18 19.45 20.68
CA PRO A 128 15.50 20.20 19.48
C PRO A 128 15.72 19.23 18.33
N LEU A 129 15.21 19.54 17.13
CA LEU A 129 15.33 18.65 15.98
C LEU A 129 16.81 18.36 15.63
N SER A 130 17.68 19.32 15.87
CA SER A 130 19.14 19.20 15.71
C SER A 130 19.83 18.28 16.72
N ALA A 131 19.20 18.03 17.86
CA ALA A 131 19.72 17.11 18.89
C ALA A 131 19.38 15.64 18.63
N ILE A 132 18.64 15.35 17.54
CA ILE A 132 18.37 13.98 17.11
C ILE A 132 19.53 13.52 16.22
N ASP A 133 20.66 13.31 16.83
CA ASP A 133 21.89 12.81 16.22
C ASP A 133 21.98 11.27 16.22
N ALA A 134 23.12 10.72 15.84
CA ALA A 134 23.33 9.27 15.77
C ALA A 134 23.21 8.59 17.14
N ASP A 135 23.70 9.24 18.20
CA ASP A 135 23.66 8.71 19.56
C ASP A 135 22.25 8.68 20.10
N ARG A 136 21.47 9.76 19.89
CA ARG A 136 20.06 9.79 20.28
C ARG A 136 19.21 8.77 19.49
N VAL A 137 19.48 8.60 18.19
CA VAL A 137 18.81 7.57 17.38
C VAL A 137 19.16 6.16 17.87
N SER A 138 20.41 5.90 18.25
CA SER A 138 20.85 4.63 18.82
C SER A 138 20.14 4.33 20.15
N SER A 139 20.09 5.32 21.05
CA SER A 139 19.36 5.22 22.33
C SER A 139 17.87 4.98 22.11
N PHE A 140 17.24 5.73 21.18
CA PHE A 140 15.83 5.54 20.82
C PHE A 140 15.55 4.14 20.25
N ARG A 141 16.46 3.59 19.45
CA ARG A 141 16.39 2.22 18.95
C ARG A 141 16.38 1.19 20.08
N ALA A 142 17.25 1.37 21.08
CA ALA A 142 17.31 0.50 22.27
C ALA A 142 16.02 0.59 23.09
N GLU A 143 15.50 1.80 23.32
CA GLU A 143 14.22 2.02 24.01
C GLU A 143 13.05 1.34 23.30
N LEU A 144 12.95 1.47 21.96
CA LEU A 144 11.93 0.81 21.18
C LEU A 144 12.03 -0.72 21.28
N ARG A 145 13.25 -1.27 21.29
CA ARG A 145 13.47 -2.70 21.38
C ARG A 145 12.98 -3.29 22.71
N GLN A 146 13.08 -2.52 23.80
CA GLN A 146 12.56 -2.91 25.12
C GLN A 146 11.01 -2.89 25.16
N ARG A 147 10.39 -1.95 24.45
CA ARG A 147 8.94 -1.72 24.51
C ARG A 147 8.16 -2.56 23.52
N MET A 148 8.79 -3.02 22.42
CA MET A 148 8.06 -3.69 21.33
C MET A 148 8.94 -4.63 20.52
N GLY A 149 8.30 -5.51 19.74
CA GLY A 149 8.99 -6.43 18.84
C GLY A 149 9.71 -5.70 17.70
N ALA A 150 10.79 -6.30 17.17
CA ALA A 150 11.64 -5.70 16.14
C ALA A 150 10.88 -5.19 14.88
N SER A 151 9.79 -5.87 14.48
CA SER A 151 8.98 -5.44 13.33
C SER A 151 8.26 -4.10 13.58
N ALA A 152 7.65 -3.94 14.76
CA ALA A 152 6.97 -2.71 15.15
C ALA A 152 7.97 -1.57 15.36
N ALA A 153 9.09 -1.85 16.00
CA ALA A 153 10.18 -0.90 16.18
C ALA A 153 10.72 -0.41 14.83
N ASN A 154 10.99 -1.31 13.88
CA ASN A 154 11.44 -0.95 12.54
C ASN A 154 10.41 -0.11 11.77
N HIS A 155 9.12 -0.34 12.02
CA HIS A 155 8.06 0.50 11.45
C HIS A 155 8.08 1.92 12.01
N THR A 156 8.35 2.08 13.31
CA THR A 156 8.51 3.38 13.98
C THR A 156 9.77 4.09 13.49
N LEU A 157 10.91 3.39 13.40
CA LEU A 157 12.16 3.92 12.87
C LEU A 157 12.04 4.41 11.43
N ALA A 158 11.32 3.67 10.58
CA ALA A 158 11.07 4.10 9.21
C ALA A 158 10.26 5.41 9.12
N LYS A 159 9.38 5.68 10.08
CA LYS A 159 8.65 6.95 10.14
C LYS A 159 9.51 8.10 10.66
N LEU A 160 10.38 7.83 11.63
CA LEU A 160 11.39 8.78 12.07
C LEU A 160 12.31 9.17 10.91
N ALA A 161 12.85 8.19 10.18
CA ALA A 161 13.68 8.42 9.00
C ALA A 161 12.97 9.29 7.95
N LYS A 162 11.67 9.05 7.73
CA LYS A 162 10.88 9.84 6.78
C LYS A 162 10.69 11.28 7.25
N LEU A 163 10.47 11.50 8.53
CA LEU A 163 10.32 12.83 9.12
C LEU A 163 11.63 13.62 9.06
N LEU A 164 12.73 13.03 9.50
CA LEU A 164 14.05 13.69 9.44
C LEU A 164 14.49 13.96 8.01
N GLY A 165 14.23 13.02 7.08
CA GLY A 165 14.47 13.22 5.66
C GLY A 165 13.63 14.35 5.06
N PHE A 166 12.41 14.56 5.54
CA PHE A 166 11.57 15.68 5.15
C PHE A 166 12.11 17.00 5.71
N ALA A 167 12.57 17.02 6.97
CA ALA A 167 13.22 18.18 7.58
C ALA A 167 14.48 18.61 6.82
N LYS A 168 15.30 17.63 6.39
CA LYS A 168 16.46 17.89 5.52
C LYS A 168 16.05 18.47 4.17
N LYS A 169 15.01 17.93 3.56
CA LYS A 169 14.48 18.45 2.26
C LYS A 169 14.01 19.91 2.36
N LEU A 170 13.49 20.31 3.51
CA LEU A 170 13.09 21.69 3.79
C LEU A 170 14.24 22.60 4.24
N GLY A 171 15.46 22.09 4.36
CA GLY A 171 16.62 22.85 4.84
C GLY A 171 16.63 23.15 6.33
N VAL A 172 15.72 22.51 7.11
CA VAL A 172 15.67 22.64 8.58
C VAL A 172 16.80 21.84 9.24
N LEU A 173 17.18 20.71 8.65
CA LEU A 173 18.36 19.93 9.01
C LEU A 173 19.37 19.93 7.85
N THR A 174 20.63 20.03 8.17
CA THR A 174 21.72 19.88 7.20
C THR A 174 22.06 18.43 6.93
N THR A 175 22.05 17.60 7.99
CA THR A 175 22.36 16.18 7.93
C THR A 175 21.23 15.38 8.60
N VAL A 176 21.10 14.13 8.21
CA VAL A 176 20.19 13.17 8.86
C VAL A 176 21.04 11.98 9.31
N PRO A 177 20.96 11.56 10.58
CA PRO A 177 21.67 10.38 11.05
C PRO A 177 21.18 9.13 10.30
N ASP A 178 22.08 8.17 10.14
CA ASP A 178 21.68 6.86 9.63
C ASP A 178 20.79 6.14 10.64
N ILE A 179 19.72 5.56 10.16
CA ILE A 179 18.72 4.87 10.99
C ILE A 179 18.70 3.39 10.61
N GLU A 180 19.60 2.65 11.21
CA GLU A 180 19.67 1.21 11.03
C GLU A 180 18.43 0.49 11.56
N ARG A 181 18.01 -0.54 10.86
CA ARG A 181 16.92 -1.41 11.31
C ARG A 181 17.40 -2.41 12.35
N LEU A 182 16.51 -2.76 13.27
CA LEU A 182 16.73 -3.90 14.16
C LEU A 182 16.71 -5.21 13.37
N PRO A 183 17.61 -6.14 13.68
CA PRO A 183 17.59 -7.45 13.07
C PRO A 183 16.26 -8.15 13.35
N GLN A 184 15.70 -8.75 12.32
CA GLN A 184 14.48 -9.55 12.44
C GLN A 184 14.84 -11.03 12.38
N PRO A 185 14.14 -11.89 13.14
CA PRO A 185 14.32 -13.33 13.00
C PRO A 185 14.05 -13.71 11.52
N LYS A 186 14.97 -14.45 10.94
CA LYS A 186 14.77 -15.05 9.61
C LYS A 186 13.48 -15.86 9.64
N ASP A 187 12.71 -15.71 8.63
CA ASP A 187 11.34 -16.20 8.38
C ASP A 187 10.90 -17.38 9.26
N LYS A 188 10.00 -17.13 10.20
CA LYS A 188 9.12 -18.19 10.71
C LYS A 188 8.33 -18.70 9.51
N LYS A 189 8.43 -19.99 9.19
CA LYS A 189 7.57 -20.62 8.18
C LYS A 189 6.14 -20.19 8.45
N LYS A 190 5.54 -19.47 7.51
CA LYS A 190 4.17 -19.04 7.67
C LYS A 190 3.30 -20.28 7.68
N VAL A 191 2.59 -20.51 8.77
CA VAL A 191 1.61 -21.56 8.88
C VAL A 191 0.56 -21.33 7.80
N VAL A 192 0.19 -22.36 7.05
CA VAL A 192 -0.94 -22.37 6.11
C VAL A 192 -1.86 -23.52 6.52
N PHE A 193 -3.15 -23.35 6.34
CA PHE A 193 -4.11 -24.42 6.62
C PHE A 193 -3.99 -25.54 5.59
N THR A 194 -4.04 -26.76 6.08
CA THR A 194 -4.15 -27.99 5.28
C THR A 194 -5.53 -28.10 4.64
N ASP A 195 -5.68 -28.96 3.62
CA ASP A 195 -7.00 -29.19 2.99
C ASP A 195 -8.04 -29.74 3.99
N ALA A 196 -7.62 -30.56 4.97
CA ALA A 196 -8.49 -31.06 6.04
C ALA A 196 -8.96 -29.92 6.97
N GLU A 197 -8.07 -29.00 7.33
CA GLU A 197 -8.41 -27.83 8.14
C GLU A 197 -9.34 -26.86 7.40
N ILE A 198 -9.09 -26.65 6.09
CA ILE A 198 -9.98 -25.86 5.23
C ILE A 198 -11.38 -26.50 5.17
N ALA A 199 -11.47 -27.81 5.04
CA ALA A 199 -12.74 -28.52 5.00
C ALA A 199 -13.50 -28.35 6.33
N ARG A 200 -12.84 -28.49 7.50
CA ARG A 200 -13.44 -28.23 8.81
C ARG A 200 -13.95 -26.81 8.94
N LEU A 201 -13.10 -25.81 8.60
CA LEU A 201 -13.48 -24.39 8.65
C LEU A 201 -14.70 -24.10 7.76
N THR A 202 -14.72 -24.66 6.55
CA THR A 202 -15.83 -24.47 5.60
C THR A 202 -17.11 -25.13 6.11
N ALA A 203 -17.02 -26.31 6.72
CA ALA A 203 -18.17 -27.00 7.35
C ALA A 203 -18.72 -26.17 8.51
N THR A 204 -17.88 -25.70 9.42
CA THR A 204 -18.25 -24.79 10.51
C THR A 204 -18.92 -23.52 9.97
N ALA A 205 -18.33 -22.88 8.98
CA ALA A 205 -18.90 -21.68 8.36
C ALA A 205 -20.28 -21.95 7.73
N LYS A 206 -20.49 -23.13 7.13
CA LYS A 206 -21.79 -23.56 6.59
C LYS A 206 -22.85 -23.70 7.69
N GLY A 207 -22.46 -24.21 8.87
CA GLY A 207 -23.33 -24.31 10.05
C GLY A 207 -23.78 -22.94 10.56
N HIS A 208 -22.94 -21.94 10.51
CA HIS A 208 -23.24 -20.54 10.88
C HIS A 208 -24.09 -19.78 9.87
N GLY A 209 -24.43 -20.39 8.76
CA GLY A 209 -25.29 -19.80 7.73
C GLY A 209 -24.56 -19.20 6.53
N PRO A 210 -25.34 -18.70 5.53
CA PRO A 210 -24.80 -18.35 4.22
C PRO A 210 -23.81 -17.19 4.25
N GLU A 211 -23.99 -16.18 5.09
CA GLU A 211 -23.06 -15.06 5.21
C GLU A 211 -21.68 -15.48 5.74
N ALA A 212 -21.68 -16.36 6.76
CA ALA A 212 -20.43 -16.87 7.33
C ALA A 212 -19.68 -17.70 6.28
N LEU A 213 -20.40 -18.53 5.54
CA LEU A 213 -19.83 -19.31 4.44
C LEU A 213 -19.26 -18.42 3.34
N ILE A 214 -19.97 -17.37 2.91
CA ILE A 214 -19.51 -16.44 1.89
C ILE A 214 -18.25 -15.71 2.36
N VAL A 215 -18.22 -15.18 3.57
CA VAL A 215 -17.03 -14.53 4.15
C VAL A 215 -15.83 -15.47 4.14
N CYS A 216 -16.02 -16.71 4.53
CA CYS A 216 -14.98 -17.73 4.54
C CYS A 216 -14.46 -18.03 3.13
N LEU A 217 -15.34 -18.27 2.16
CA LEU A 217 -14.98 -18.57 0.77
C LEU A 217 -14.38 -17.38 0.04
N LEU A 218 -14.84 -16.15 0.28
CA LEU A 218 -14.22 -14.95 -0.28
C LEU A 218 -12.75 -14.80 0.18
N ALA A 219 -12.44 -15.21 1.39
CA ALA A 219 -11.08 -15.20 1.91
C ALA A 219 -10.23 -16.37 1.40
N LEU A 220 -10.80 -17.61 1.37
CA LEU A 220 -10.08 -18.85 1.05
C LEU A 220 -10.03 -19.17 -0.44
N ASP A 221 -11.12 -18.93 -1.18
CA ASP A 221 -11.19 -19.29 -2.61
C ASP A 221 -10.82 -18.11 -3.51
N ALA A 222 -11.39 -16.93 -3.23
CA ALA A 222 -11.12 -15.74 -4.02
C ALA A 222 -9.91 -14.93 -3.48
N GLY A 223 -9.38 -15.28 -2.31
CA GLY A 223 -8.22 -14.63 -1.73
C GLY A 223 -8.40 -13.12 -1.49
N LEU A 224 -9.61 -12.64 -1.22
CA LEU A 224 -9.89 -11.23 -1.00
C LEU A 224 -9.27 -10.73 0.32
N ARG A 225 -8.87 -9.45 0.34
CA ARG A 225 -8.51 -8.78 1.59
C ARG A 225 -9.77 -8.43 2.38
N VAL A 226 -9.65 -8.39 3.71
CA VAL A 226 -10.82 -8.10 4.58
C VAL A 226 -11.54 -6.80 4.20
N SER A 227 -10.81 -5.76 3.82
CA SER A 227 -11.40 -4.49 3.40
C SER A 227 -12.08 -4.56 2.02
N GLU A 228 -11.63 -5.46 1.14
CA GLU A 228 -12.27 -5.76 -0.15
C GLU A 228 -13.56 -6.55 0.07
N ILE A 229 -13.55 -7.53 1.00
CA ILE A 229 -14.77 -8.27 1.40
C ILE A 229 -15.85 -7.33 1.94
N CYS A 230 -15.47 -6.34 2.77
CA CYS A 230 -16.41 -5.36 3.31
C CYS A 230 -16.98 -4.39 2.27
N ALA A 231 -16.23 -4.13 1.18
CA ALA A 231 -16.60 -3.17 0.14
C ALA A 231 -17.30 -3.81 -1.07
N LEU A 232 -17.40 -5.15 -1.12
CA LEU A 232 -17.94 -5.88 -2.25
C LEU A 232 -19.43 -5.60 -2.44
N GLU A 233 -19.81 -5.16 -3.63
CA GLU A 233 -21.17 -4.89 -4.02
C GLU A 233 -21.73 -5.96 -4.96
N TRP A 234 -23.04 -6.07 -5.05
CA TRP A 234 -23.69 -6.97 -6.01
C TRP A 234 -23.41 -6.57 -7.46
N ALA A 235 -23.18 -5.29 -7.72
CA ALA A 235 -22.78 -4.78 -9.04
C ALA A 235 -21.38 -5.27 -9.48
N ASP A 236 -20.52 -5.67 -8.52
CA ASP A 236 -19.18 -6.20 -8.79
C ASP A 236 -19.21 -7.70 -9.17
N ILE A 237 -20.36 -8.36 -9.10
CA ILE A 237 -20.49 -9.82 -9.26
C ILE A 237 -21.31 -10.16 -10.49
N ASP A 238 -20.67 -10.80 -11.46
CA ASP A 238 -21.34 -11.44 -12.56
C ASP A 238 -21.52 -12.94 -12.24
N LEU A 239 -22.73 -13.29 -11.81
CA LEU A 239 -23.08 -14.69 -11.52
C LEU A 239 -23.22 -15.53 -12.80
N ALA A 240 -23.51 -14.95 -13.95
CA ALA A 240 -23.61 -15.66 -15.22
C ALA A 240 -22.22 -16.03 -15.72
N ALA A 241 -21.35 -15.05 -15.85
CA ALA A 241 -19.94 -15.26 -16.22
C ALA A 241 -19.13 -15.97 -15.12
N GLY A 242 -19.62 -15.99 -13.87
CA GLY A 242 -18.90 -16.57 -12.73
C GLY A 242 -17.67 -15.79 -12.32
N THR A 243 -17.77 -14.46 -12.26
CA THR A 243 -16.65 -13.57 -11.96
C THR A 243 -16.97 -12.52 -10.90
N ILE A 244 -15.94 -12.02 -10.24
CA ILE A 244 -15.97 -10.86 -9.32
C ILE A 244 -14.96 -9.84 -9.82
N ILE A 245 -15.34 -8.57 -9.94
CA ILE A 245 -14.45 -7.44 -10.15
C ILE A 245 -14.13 -6.82 -8.80
N VAL A 246 -12.87 -6.81 -8.39
CA VAL A 246 -12.44 -6.19 -7.14
C VAL A 246 -11.86 -4.81 -7.45
N GLN A 247 -12.66 -3.78 -7.27
CA GLN A 247 -12.33 -2.40 -7.63
C GLN A 247 -12.29 -1.43 -6.45
N CYS A 248 -12.79 -1.84 -5.29
CA CYS A 248 -12.84 -1.00 -4.09
C CYS A 248 -12.34 -1.72 -2.85
N ASN A 249 -11.94 -0.95 -1.85
CA ASN A 249 -11.83 -1.37 -0.47
C ASN A 249 -12.52 -0.34 0.43
N THR A 250 -12.76 -0.69 1.68
CA THR A 250 -13.32 0.24 2.67
C THR A 250 -12.31 0.55 3.77
N TYR A 251 -12.28 1.81 4.18
CA TYR A 251 -11.59 2.24 5.38
C TYR A 251 -12.51 3.17 6.19
N ARG A 252 -12.83 2.78 7.43
CA ARG A 252 -13.75 3.51 8.31
C ARG A 252 -15.12 3.82 7.70
N GLY A 253 -15.62 2.93 6.82
CA GLY A 253 -16.90 3.10 6.13
C GLY A 253 -16.83 3.84 4.80
N GLU A 254 -15.70 4.47 4.46
CA GLU A 254 -15.48 5.15 3.19
C GLU A 254 -14.90 4.20 2.15
N LYS A 255 -15.43 4.26 0.92
CA LYS A 255 -14.86 3.56 -0.23
C LYS A 255 -13.56 4.22 -0.65
N GLN A 256 -12.55 3.41 -0.92
CA GLN A 256 -11.24 3.84 -1.40
C GLN A 256 -10.76 2.92 -2.53
N SER A 257 -9.82 3.42 -3.35
CA SER A 257 -9.11 2.59 -4.31
C SER A 257 -8.36 1.44 -3.61
N PRO A 258 -8.32 0.24 -4.20
CA PRO A 258 -7.66 -0.92 -3.57
C PRO A 258 -6.16 -0.66 -3.36
N LYS A 259 -5.56 -1.38 -2.40
CA LYS A 259 -4.10 -1.35 -2.17
C LYS A 259 -3.28 -2.05 -3.27
N GLY A 260 -3.95 -2.84 -4.11
CA GLY A 260 -3.37 -3.53 -5.26
C GLY A 260 -3.96 -2.99 -6.55
N THR A 261 -3.87 -3.79 -7.61
CA THR A 261 -4.53 -3.49 -8.88
C THR A 261 -6.02 -3.85 -8.82
N ILE A 262 -6.85 -3.15 -9.58
CA ILE A 262 -8.21 -3.60 -9.92
C ILE A 262 -8.04 -4.89 -10.72
N GLY A 263 -8.90 -5.89 -10.47
CA GLY A 263 -8.79 -7.15 -11.19
C GLY A 263 -10.04 -8.01 -11.06
N THR A 264 -10.23 -8.85 -12.07
CA THR A 264 -11.30 -9.83 -12.13
C THR A 264 -10.82 -11.17 -11.59
N ILE A 265 -11.65 -11.83 -10.78
CA ILE A 265 -11.39 -13.14 -10.18
C ILE A 265 -12.52 -14.09 -10.59
N GLY A 266 -12.18 -15.31 -10.99
CA GLY A 266 -13.16 -16.38 -11.21
C GLY A 266 -13.76 -16.88 -9.90
N LEU A 267 -15.05 -17.16 -9.91
CA LEU A 267 -15.76 -17.78 -8.79
C LEU A 267 -15.57 -19.31 -8.80
N THR A 268 -15.23 -19.88 -7.65
CA THR A 268 -15.35 -21.34 -7.46
C THR A 268 -16.82 -21.74 -7.48
N ARG A 269 -17.10 -23.02 -7.80
CA ARG A 269 -18.49 -23.57 -7.77
C ARG A 269 -19.14 -23.34 -6.40
N ALA A 270 -18.39 -23.55 -5.30
CA ALA A 270 -18.89 -23.40 -3.95
C ALA A 270 -19.26 -21.94 -3.65
N LEU A 271 -18.39 -21.00 -3.97
CA LEU A 271 -18.62 -19.57 -3.76
C LEU A 271 -19.78 -19.06 -4.63
N ARG A 272 -19.85 -19.45 -5.92
CA ARG A 272 -20.94 -19.09 -6.82
C ARG A 272 -22.29 -19.60 -6.28
N ALA A 273 -22.37 -20.86 -5.87
CA ALA A 273 -23.60 -21.46 -5.30
C ALA A 273 -24.02 -20.73 -4.01
N ALA A 274 -23.08 -20.40 -3.13
CA ALA A 274 -23.34 -19.64 -1.91
C ALA A 274 -23.89 -18.24 -2.22
N LEU A 275 -23.29 -17.53 -3.17
CA LEU A 275 -23.71 -16.20 -3.61
C LEU A 275 -25.10 -16.22 -4.27
N VAL A 276 -25.38 -17.19 -5.15
CA VAL A 276 -26.71 -17.37 -5.78
C VAL A 276 -27.78 -17.59 -4.71
N LYS A 277 -27.50 -18.47 -3.71
CA LYS A 277 -28.43 -18.73 -2.60
C LYS A 277 -28.62 -17.48 -1.73
N HIS A 278 -27.58 -16.69 -1.52
CA HIS A 278 -27.65 -15.47 -0.72
C HIS A 278 -28.44 -14.36 -1.44
N ARG A 279 -28.24 -14.19 -2.74
CA ARG A 279 -28.95 -13.17 -3.54
C ARG A 279 -30.46 -13.40 -3.62
N LYS A 280 -30.93 -14.64 -3.52
CA LYS A 280 -32.36 -14.96 -3.46
C LYS A 280 -33.05 -14.51 -2.15
N ARG A 281 -32.27 -14.20 -1.11
CA ARG A 281 -32.76 -13.55 0.10
C ARG A 281 -32.66 -12.06 -0.15
N GLU A 282 -33.75 -11.37 -0.35
CA GLU A 282 -33.80 -9.95 -0.70
C GLU A 282 -32.60 -9.14 -0.22
N PRO A 283 -31.79 -8.55 -1.12
CA PRO A 283 -30.60 -7.82 -0.71
C PRO A 283 -31.01 -6.57 0.07
N ILE A 284 -30.41 -6.38 1.25
CA ILE A 284 -30.71 -5.26 2.15
C ILE A 284 -30.20 -3.93 1.56
N GLY A 285 -29.29 -3.99 0.60
CA GLY A 285 -28.68 -2.83 -0.05
C GLY A 285 -27.66 -3.22 -1.11
N ALA A 286 -26.83 -2.29 -1.53
CA ALA A 286 -25.83 -2.49 -2.60
C ALA A 286 -24.73 -3.51 -2.23
N LEU A 287 -24.32 -3.57 -0.95
CA LEU A 287 -23.26 -4.47 -0.48
C LEU A 287 -23.75 -5.92 -0.46
N VAL A 288 -22.82 -6.85 -0.67
CA VAL A 288 -23.09 -8.31 -0.59
C VAL A 288 -23.33 -8.75 0.85
N LEU A 289 -22.69 -8.10 1.81
CA LEU A 289 -22.67 -8.53 3.20
C LEU A 289 -23.11 -7.42 4.16
N TYR A 290 -24.12 -7.72 4.96
CA TYR A 290 -24.60 -6.89 6.06
C TYR A 290 -24.64 -7.70 7.36
N ARG A 291 -24.54 -7.02 8.49
CA ARG A 291 -24.67 -7.62 9.84
C ARG A 291 -25.76 -6.94 10.65
N ARG A 292 -26.43 -7.68 11.50
CA ARG A 292 -27.30 -7.09 12.51
C ARG A 292 -26.47 -6.45 13.63
N SER A 293 -26.86 -5.28 14.03
CA SER A 293 -26.20 -4.53 15.12
C SER A 293 -27.04 -4.57 16.38
N HIS A 294 -26.57 -5.30 17.40
CA HIS A 294 -27.25 -5.36 18.69
C HIS A 294 -27.34 -3.99 19.39
N ARG A 295 -26.35 -3.11 19.16
CA ARG A 295 -26.31 -1.76 19.73
C ARG A 295 -27.42 -0.83 19.21
N THR A 296 -28.02 -1.12 18.08
CA THR A 296 -29.02 -0.27 17.42
C THR A 296 -30.31 -1.07 17.16
N GLY A 297 -30.76 -1.85 18.13
CA GLY A 297 -32.04 -2.56 18.05
C GLY A 297 -32.17 -3.54 16.90
N GLY A 298 -31.09 -4.15 16.45
CA GLY A 298 -31.12 -5.13 15.38
C GLY A 298 -31.05 -4.56 13.96
N ALA A 299 -30.79 -3.26 13.80
CA ALA A 299 -30.65 -2.63 12.49
C ALA A 299 -29.51 -3.27 11.66
N TRP A 300 -29.74 -3.39 10.37
CA TRP A 300 -28.74 -3.86 9.42
C TRP A 300 -27.68 -2.81 9.16
N LYS A 301 -26.41 -3.17 9.27
CA LYS A 301 -25.25 -2.32 9.01
C LYS A 301 -24.23 -3.04 8.14
N PRO A 302 -23.45 -2.32 7.34
CA PRO A 302 -22.31 -2.87 6.63
C PRO A 302 -21.33 -3.59 7.59
N HIS A 303 -20.67 -4.62 7.11
CA HIS A 303 -19.56 -5.21 7.83
C HIS A 303 -18.38 -4.24 7.88
N THR A 304 -17.67 -4.24 9.01
CA THR A 304 -16.39 -3.57 9.16
C THR A 304 -15.25 -4.61 9.11
N PRO A 305 -14.01 -4.20 8.80
CA PRO A 305 -12.86 -5.12 8.87
C PRO A 305 -12.73 -5.81 10.24
N HIS A 306 -13.10 -5.12 11.32
CA HIS A 306 -13.11 -5.69 12.65
C HIS A 306 -14.18 -6.79 12.80
N SER A 307 -15.42 -6.56 12.34
CA SER A 307 -16.50 -7.54 12.44
C SER A 307 -16.25 -8.79 11.59
N ILE A 308 -15.65 -8.62 10.38
CA ILE A 308 -15.24 -9.77 9.55
C ILE A 308 -14.13 -10.57 10.23
N ARG A 309 -13.12 -9.88 10.79
CA ARG A 309 -12.03 -10.53 11.53
C ARG A 309 -12.57 -11.32 12.72
N HIS A 310 -13.42 -10.71 13.53
CA HIS A 310 -14.05 -11.38 14.67
C HIS A 310 -14.81 -12.64 14.23
N ARG A 311 -15.66 -12.53 13.20
CA ARG A 311 -16.40 -13.67 12.66
C ARG A 311 -15.46 -14.79 12.19
N LEU A 312 -14.41 -14.47 11.45
CA LEU A 312 -13.45 -15.48 10.98
C LEU A 312 -12.68 -16.13 12.14
N ASN A 313 -12.30 -15.36 13.15
CA ASN A 313 -11.65 -15.91 14.34
C ASN A 313 -12.57 -16.87 15.09
N THR A 314 -13.85 -16.49 15.31
CA THR A 314 -14.85 -17.39 15.91
C THR A 314 -14.98 -18.71 15.13
N LEU A 315 -15.11 -18.63 13.80
CA LEU A 315 -15.19 -19.82 12.95
C LEU A 315 -13.92 -20.69 13.02
N GLN A 316 -12.74 -20.08 13.10
CA GLN A 316 -11.47 -20.79 13.25
C GLN A 316 -11.40 -21.49 14.62
N SER A 317 -11.74 -20.79 15.69
CA SER A 317 -11.77 -21.35 17.06
C SER A 317 -12.70 -22.54 17.17
N GLU A 318 -13.94 -22.43 16.67
CA GLU A 318 -14.92 -23.52 16.67
C GLU A 318 -14.55 -24.69 15.76
N ALA A 319 -13.80 -24.44 14.68
CA ALA A 319 -13.22 -25.47 13.82
C ALA A 319 -12.00 -26.17 14.47
N GLY A 320 -11.58 -25.78 15.68
CA GLY A 320 -10.36 -26.26 16.32
C GLY A 320 -9.07 -25.79 15.61
N LEU A 321 -9.07 -24.58 15.06
CA LEU A 321 -7.94 -23.99 14.34
C LEU A 321 -7.38 -22.79 15.09
N ILE A 322 -6.15 -22.43 14.77
CA ILE A 322 -5.50 -21.24 15.32
C ILE A 322 -6.22 -19.98 14.80
N GLU A 323 -6.61 -19.10 15.70
CA GLU A 323 -7.13 -17.78 15.37
C GLU A 323 -6.04 -16.90 14.74
N SER A 324 -6.09 -16.72 13.44
CA SER A 324 -5.01 -16.10 12.66
C SER A 324 -5.46 -14.92 11.80
N GLY A 325 -6.76 -14.68 11.83
CA GLY A 325 -7.40 -13.60 11.08
C GLY A 325 -7.38 -13.80 9.54
N PRO A 326 -7.99 -12.86 8.81
CA PRO A 326 -8.25 -12.99 7.37
C PRO A 326 -6.99 -13.03 6.50
N HIS A 327 -5.85 -12.50 6.97
CA HIS A 327 -4.62 -12.51 6.19
C HIS A 327 -4.02 -13.90 6.03
N LEU A 328 -4.16 -14.77 7.04
CA LEU A 328 -3.70 -16.16 6.91
C LEU A 328 -4.57 -16.94 5.93
N LEU A 329 -5.89 -16.73 5.93
CA LEU A 329 -6.79 -17.37 4.96
C LEU A 329 -6.41 -17.02 3.53
N ARG A 330 -6.18 -15.72 3.24
CA ARG A 330 -5.67 -15.30 1.94
C ARG A 330 -4.29 -15.88 1.64
N HIS A 331 -3.39 -15.95 2.62
CA HIS A 331 -2.07 -16.56 2.44
C HIS A 331 -2.22 -18.05 2.11
N THR A 332 -3.10 -18.76 2.81
CA THR A 332 -3.44 -20.16 2.53
C THR A 332 -3.98 -20.33 1.10
N ALA A 333 -4.91 -19.46 0.67
CA ALA A 333 -5.46 -19.49 -0.69
C ALA A 333 -4.35 -19.38 -1.76
N LEU A 334 -3.45 -18.42 -1.63
CA LEU A 334 -2.40 -18.19 -2.60
C LEU A 334 -1.31 -19.26 -2.57
N THR A 335 -0.96 -19.77 -1.38
CA THR A 335 -0.04 -20.91 -1.23
C THR A 335 -0.63 -22.18 -1.82
N ARG A 336 -1.94 -22.39 -1.62
CA ARG A 336 -2.65 -23.54 -2.21
C ARG A 336 -2.64 -23.49 -3.74
N LEU A 337 -2.91 -22.31 -4.33
CA LEU A 337 -2.77 -22.12 -5.78
C LEU A 337 -1.35 -22.46 -6.26
N ALA A 338 -0.34 -21.98 -5.53
CA ALA A 338 1.05 -22.32 -5.82
C ALA A 338 1.25 -23.84 -5.78
N ASN A 339 0.84 -24.53 -4.73
CA ASN A 339 0.97 -25.99 -4.57
C ASN A 339 0.23 -26.79 -5.66
N LEU A 340 -0.86 -26.26 -6.20
CA LEU A 340 -1.59 -26.83 -7.33
C LEU A 340 -0.89 -26.60 -8.69
N GLY A 341 0.23 -25.88 -8.73
CA GLY A 341 1.01 -25.63 -9.95
C GLY A 341 0.61 -24.38 -10.72
N ALA A 342 -0.15 -23.47 -10.11
CA ALA A 342 -0.46 -22.20 -10.75
C ALA A 342 0.82 -21.39 -10.98
N SER A 343 0.92 -20.75 -12.15
CA SER A 343 2.05 -19.88 -12.49
C SER A 343 2.09 -18.66 -11.58
N ILE A 344 3.27 -18.04 -11.44
CA ILE A 344 3.42 -16.80 -10.67
C ILE A 344 2.49 -15.69 -11.15
N TYR A 345 2.22 -15.61 -12.45
CA TYR A 345 1.31 -14.64 -13.04
C TYR A 345 -0.16 -14.91 -12.67
N GLN A 346 -0.56 -16.18 -12.63
CA GLN A 346 -1.91 -16.56 -12.16
C GLN A 346 -2.09 -16.22 -10.68
N ILE A 347 -1.09 -16.54 -9.85
CA ILE A 347 -1.12 -16.19 -8.43
C ILE A 347 -1.13 -14.67 -8.24
N GLN A 348 -0.33 -13.92 -9.03
CA GLN A 348 -0.31 -12.47 -9.00
C GLN A 348 -1.67 -11.87 -9.39
N ALA A 349 -2.29 -12.39 -10.43
CA ALA A 349 -3.61 -11.95 -10.90
C ALA A 349 -4.69 -12.17 -9.82
N VAL A 350 -4.77 -13.37 -9.24
CA VAL A 350 -5.72 -13.66 -8.14
C VAL A 350 -5.43 -12.80 -6.91
N ALA A 351 -4.15 -12.63 -6.57
CA ALA A 351 -3.74 -11.80 -5.44
C ALA A 351 -3.89 -10.30 -5.72
N ARG A 352 -3.94 -9.87 -6.96
CA ARG A 352 -3.93 -8.46 -7.37
C ARG A 352 -2.74 -7.71 -6.76
N HIS A 353 -1.55 -8.35 -6.83
CA HIS A 353 -0.32 -7.72 -6.35
C HIS A 353 0.25 -6.80 -7.44
N ALA A 354 0.44 -5.53 -7.09
CA ALA A 354 1.04 -4.55 -8.00
C ALA A 354 2.51 -4.87 -8.36
N ARG A 355 3.20 -5.61 -7.50
CA ARG A 355 4.61 -6.00 -7.68
C ARG A 355 4.75 -7.51 -7.64
N LEU A 356 5.55 -8.04 -8.56
CA LEU A 356 5.79 -9.48 -8.70
C LEU A 356 6.53 -10.05 -7.48
N GLU A 357 7.45 -9.26 -6.88
CA GLU A 357 8.24 -9.66 -5.70
C GLU A 357 7.33 -10.03 -4.51
N THR A 358 6.14 -9.41 -4.43
CA THR A 358 5.15 -9.76 -3.40
C THR A 358 4.60 -11.18 -3.59
N THR A 359 4.56 -11.66 -4.84
CA THR A 359 4.06 -12.99 -5.21
C THR A 359 5.14 -14.07 -5.11
N GLN A 360 6.40 -13.71 -5.33
CA GLN A 360 7.54 -14.65 -5.27
C GLN A 360 7.62 -15.43 -3.94
N LYS A 361 7.13 -14.84 -2.85
CA LYS A 361 7.06 -15.50 -1.52
C LYS A 361 6.31 -16.83 -1.53
N TYR A 362 5.40 -17.04 -2.48
CA TYR A 362 4.61 -18.27 -2.59
C TYR A 362 5.32 -19.34 -3.42
N LEU A 363 6.36 -19.00 -4.16
CA LEU A 363 7.13 -19.96 -4.99
C LEU A 363 8.15 -20.76 -4.19
N HIS A 364 8.62 -20.22 -3.05
CA HIS A 364 9.62 -20.93 -2.23
C HIS A 364 9.14 -22.30 -1.73
N THR A 365 7.82 -22.51 -1.65
CA THR A 365 7.24 -23.82 -1.30
C THR A 365 7.31 -24.84 -2.44
N GLN A 366 7.65 -24.42 -3.67
CA GLN A 366 7.70 -25.26 -4.86
C GLN A 366 9.12 -25.48 -5.41
N GLN A 367 10.15 -24.92 -4.79
CA GLN A 367 11.50 -24.87 -5.39
C GLN A 367 12.02 -26.27 -5.76
N SER A 368 11.83 -27.27 -4.91
CA SER A 368 12.21 -28.66 -5.21
C SER A 368 11.40 -29.27 -6.36
N LYS A 369 10.11 -28.94 -6.44
CA LYS A 369 9.23 -29.41 -7.51
C LYS A 369 9.57 -28.74 -8.85
N LEU A 370 9.84 -27.44 -8.85
CA LEU A 370 10.22 -26.69 -10.04
C LEU A 370 11.57 -27.17 -10.61
N THR A 371 12.54 -27.47 -9.74
CA THR A 371 13.84 -28.00 -10.19
C THR A 371 13.74 -29.39 -10.77
N SER A 372 12.93 -30.29 -10.16
CA SER A 372 12.71 -31.62 -10.73
C SER A 372 11.90 -31.57 -12.02
N GLU A 373 10.92 -30.68 -12.15
CA GLU A 373 10.18 -30.48 -13.40
C GLU A 373 11.05 -29.87 -14.50
N ALA A 374 11.98 -28.97 -14.15
CA ALA A 374 12.95 -28.42 -15.09
C ALA A 374 13.90 -29.51 -15.59
N ALA A 375 14.39 -30.39 -14.73
CA ALA A 375 15.22 -31.54 -15.14
C ALA A 375 14.50 -32.45 -16.16
N VAL A 376 13.22 -32.76 -15.90
CA VAL A 376 12.40 -33.56 -16.86
C VAL A 376 12.25 -32.85 -18.21
N LEU A 377 12.15 -31.53 -18.25
CA LEU A 377 12.09 -30.78 -19.52
C LEU A 377 13.43 -30.82 -20.27
N VAL A 378 14.55 -30.70 -19.54
CA VAL A 378 15.88 -30.80 -20.13
C VAL A 378 16.10 -32.21 -20.72
N ASP A 379 15.75 -33.25 -19.97
CA ASP A 379 15.84 -34.66 -20.46
C ASP A 379 14.95 -34.90 -21.69
N ALA A 380 13.73 -34.34 -21.68
CA ALA A 380 12.82 -34.45 -22.83
C ALA A 380 13.32 -33.68 -24.05
N ALA A 381 14.01 -32.55 -23.86
CA ALA A 381 14.68 -31.82 -24.94
C ALA A 381 15.86 -32.60 -25.53
N ALA A 382 16.69 -33.16 -24.67
CA ALA A 382 17.83 -33.99 -25.09
C ALA A 382 17.40 -35.23 -25.90
N ASN A 383 16.23 -35.81 -25.58
CA ASN A 383 15.68 -37.00 -26.22
C ASN A 383 14.67 -36.70 -27.36
N GLY A 384 14.55 -35.47 -27.83
CA GLY A 384 13.63 -35.08 -28.91
C GLY A 384 12.12 -35.21 -28.55
N HIS A 385 11.76 -35.35 -27.27
CA HIS A 385 10.39 -35.68 -26.84
C HIS A 385 9.67 -34.50 -26.12
N VAL A 386 10.07 -33.27 -26.39
CA VAL A 386 9.49 -32.06 -25.71
C VAL A 386 7.97 -32.00 -25.83
N GLY A 387 7.40 -32.30 -26.99
CA GLY A 387 5.95 -32.30 -27.19
C GLY A 387 5.18 -33.29 -26.31
N LYS A 388 5.74 -34.47 -26.05
CA LYS A 388 5.12 -35.50 -25.19
C LYS A 388 5.21 -35.15 -23.69
N ALA A 389 6.28 -34.48 -23.25
CA ALA A 389 6.45 -34.03 -21.86
C ALA A 389 5.47 -32.90 -21.51
N LEU A 390 5.22 -31.98 -22.44
CA LEU A 390 4.24 -30.91 -22.27
C LEU A 390 2.79 -31.43 -22.27
N ALA A 391 2.47 -32.41 -23.12
CA ALA A 391 1.14 -33.02 -23.18
C ALA A 391 0.78 -33.81 -21.90
N LYS A 392 1.76 -34.43 -21.23
CA LYS A 392 1.55 -35.09 -19.93
C LYS A 392 1.20 -34.11 -18.80
N ARG A 393 1.67 -32.87 -18.89
CA ARG A 393 1.36 -31.79 -17.94
C ARG A 393 -0.08 -31.26 -18.08
N ALA A 394 -0.63 -31.30 -19.28
CA ALA A 394 -1.97 -30.78 -19.57
C ALA A 394 -3.12 -31.71 -19.11
N LYS A 395 -2.83 -32.98 -18.79
CA LYS A 395 -3.87 -33.90 -18.30
C LYS A 395 -4.08 -33.72 -16.79
N PRO A 396 -5.29 -33.30 -16.34
CA PRO A 396 -5.60 -33.28 -14.92
C PRO A 396 -5.53 -34.70 -14.35
N ARG A 397 -4.82 -34.88 -13.23
CA ARG A 397 -4.86 -36.16 -12.48
C ARG A 397 -6.31 -36.44 -12.10
N ARG A 398 -6.92 -37.42 -12.75
CA ARG A 398 -8.16 -38.02 -12.27
C ARG A 398 -7.84 -38.75 -10.97
N LYS A 399 -8.39 -38.27 -9.88
CA LYS A 399 -8.77 -38.98 -8.66
C LYS A 399 -10.13 -38.48 -8.21
#